data_8f9f65630853c0df53741ba257c86f3d
#
_entry.id   8f9f65630853c0df53741ba257c86f3d
#
_cell.length_a   1.000
_cell.length_b   1.000
_cell.length_c   1.000
_cell.angle_alpha   90.00
_cell.angle_beta   90.00
_cell.angle_gamma   90.00
#
_symmetry.space_group_name_H-M   'P 1'
#
loop_
_entity.id
_entity.type
_entity.pdbx_description
1 polymer ?
#
loop_
_entity_poly.entity_id
_entity_poly.type
_entity_poly.pdbx_seq_one_letter_code
_entity_poly.pdbx_strand_id
1 'polypeptide(L)'
;MKFISFLLNKEAKFGIINNETITDLTGKISGANSLKALIENKGITEAKKYASQNAGNIGLKDIEYLPLIPNPGKIICVGLNYSEHVKETNRTVEENPVVFHRFPESQTAHKQAIQRPIASHSLDYEGEMAVIMGEGGKHIKPEEALKHIIGYSCYNESTIREWQRHTRQFGMGKNFEKTGSFGPHMVLAEDIKDYKQLTLETRLNGNVMQNAKLSQLIFDIPILISYVSKAMAWRAGGVLVTGTP
;
A
#
# COMPACT_ATOMS: atom_id res chain seq x y z
N MET A 1 5.20 -15.20 -3.86
CA MET A 1 6.14 -14.91 -2.73
C MET A 1 5.72 -13.67 -1.99
N LYS A 2 6.04 -13.60 -0.66
CA LYS A 2 5.63 -12.49 0.21
C LYS A 2 6.86 -11.77 0.75
N PHE A 3 7.01 -10.48 0.38
CA PHE A 3 8.11 -9.65 0.88
C PHE A 3 7.66 -8.80 2.06
N ILE A 4 8.54 -8.56 3.02
CA ILE A 4 8.23 -7.89 4.29
C ILE A 4 9.36 -6.92 4.68
N SER A 5 9.00 -5.82 5.36
CA SER A 5 9.91 -4.96 6.12
C SER A 5 9.61 -5.10 7.61
N PHE A 6 10.64 -5.21 8.44
CA PHE A 6 10.49 -5.49 9.86
C PHE A 6 11.67 -4.96 10.69
N LEU A 7 11.47 -4.87 12.00
CA LEU A 7 12.54 -4.67 12.98
C LEU A 7 12.88 -6.01 13.64
N LEU A 8 14.16 -6.30 13.76
CA LEU A 8 14.69 -7.36 14.60
C LEU A 8 15.78 -6.76 15.47
N ASN A 9 15.65 -6.86 16.80
CA ASN A 9 16.56 -6.25 17.76
C ASN A 9 16.77 -4.74 17.52
N LYS A 10 15.70 -4.01 17.15
CA LYS A 10 15.69 -2.57 16.80
C LYS A 10 16.41 -2.22 15.49
N GLU A 11 16.89 -3.19 14.73
CA GLU A 11 17.48 -2.97 13.41
C GLU A 11 16.43 -3.17 12.31
N ALA A 12 16.36 -2.22 11.38
CA ALA A 12 15.46 -2.32 10.23
C ALA A 12 16.01 -3.34 9.23
N LYS A 13 15.16 -4.26 8.85
CA LYS A 13 15.45 -5.38 7.96
C LYS A 13 14.35 -5.58 6.94
N PHE A 14 14.64 -6.35 5.91
CA PHE A 14 13.65 -6.83 4.95
C PHE A 14 13.92 -8.28 4.55
N GLY A 15 12.88 -8.96 4.09
CA GLY A 15 13.04 -10.38 3.75
C GLY A 15 11.87 -10.97 2.99
N ILE A 16 11.91 -12.27 2.84
CA ILE A 16 10.84 -13.08 2.25
C ILE A 16 10.24 -13.98 3.31
N ILE A 17 8.91 -13.96 3.41
CA ILE A 17 8.15 -14.85 4.27
C ILE A 17 7.99 -16.21 3.55
N ASN A 18 8.38 -17.27 4.22
CA ASN A 18 8.11 -18.64 3.82
C ASN A 18 7.41 -19.37 4.99
N ASN A 19 6.11 -19.64 4.84
CA ASN A 19 5.23 -20.09 5.92
C ASN A 19 5.25 -19.11 7.10
N GLU A 20 5.76 -19.49 8.26
CA GLU A 20 5.81 -18.67 9.48
C GLU A 20 7.23 -18.14 9.79
N THR A 21 8.17 -18.31 8.87
CA THR A 21 9.55 -17.86 9.02
C THR A 21 9.93 -16.86 7.95
N ILE A 22 10.94 -16.04 8.23
CA ILE A 22 11.49 -15.04 7.33
C ILE A 22 12.91 -15.43 6.97
N THR A 23 13.22 -15.41 5.68
CA THR A 23 14.59 -15.37 5.18
C THR A 23 15.02 -13.90 5.12
N ASP A 24 15.95 -13.49 5.98
CA ASP A 24 16.51 -12.12 6.01
C ASP A 24 17.36 -11.89 4.76
N LEU A 25 17.03 -10.86 4.01
CA LEU A 25 17.73 -10.45 2.80
C LEU A 25 18.67 -9.26 3.02
N THR A 26 18.67 -8.68 4.22
CA THR A 26 19.45 -7.48 4.53
C THR A 26 20.94 -7.77 4.40
N GLY A 27 21.62 -7.01 3.53
CA GLY A 27 23.05 -7.21 3.23
C GLY A 27 23.36 -8.50 2.46
N LYS A 28 22.35 -9.22 1.94
CA LYS A 28 22.53 -10.47 1.16
C LYS A 28 22.34 -10.25 -0.33
N ILE A 29 21.66 -9.19 -0.71
CA ILE A 29 21.40 -8.82 -2.11
C ILE A 29 22.21 -7.57 -2.43
N SER A 30 22.92 -7.59 -3.54
CA SER A 30 23.80 -6.48 -3.94
C SER A 30 23.05 -5.15 -4.05
N GLY A 31 23.57 -4.13 -3.40
CA GLY A 31 23.00 -2.77 -3.40
C GLY A 31 21.64 -2.62 -2.70
N ALA A 32 21.09 -3.66 -2.07
CA ALA A 32 19.80 -3.60 -1.40
C ALA A 32 19.93 -3.73 0.12
N ASN A 33 19.65 -2.66 0.83
CA ASN A 33 19.54 -2.62 2.30
C ASN A 33 18.10 -2.44 2.80
N SER A 34 17.14 -2.39 1.90
CA SER A 34 15.71 -2.28 2.19
C SER A 34 14.87 -2.86 1.04
N LEU A 35 13.59 -3.13 1.29
CA LEU A 35 12.68 -3.58 0.23
C LEU A 35 12.59 -2.57 -0.91
N LYS A 36 12.57 -1.26 -0.59
CA LYS A 36 12.57 -0.22 -1.63
C LYS A 36 13.84 -0.28 -2.48
N ALA A 37 15.01 -0.36 -1.87
CA ALA A 37 16.28 -0.48 -2.60
C ALA A 37 16.32 -1.76 -3.46
N LEU A 38 15.78 -2.87 -2.96
CA LEU A 38 15.64 -4.10 -3.75
C LEU A 38 14.82 -3.87 -5.03
N ILE A 39 13.70 -3.15 -4.91
CA ILE A 39 12.83 -2.84 -6.06
C ILE A 39 13.55 -1.89 -7.02
N GLU A 40 14.16 -0.81 -6.53
CA GLU A 40 14.90 0.18 -7.32
C GLU A 40 16.05 -0.46 -8.13
N ASN A 41 16.72 -1.43 -7.54
CA ASN A 41 17.86 -2.14 -8.16
C ASN A 41 17.42 -3.37 -8.99
N LYS A 42 16.10 -3.60 -9.16
CA LYS A 42 15.55 -4.75 -9.89
C LYS A 42 16.02 -6.11 -9.33
N GLY A 43 16.30 -6.19 -8.03
CA GLY A 43 16.91 -7.33 -7.34
C GLY A 43 15.96 -8.49 -7.00
N ILE A 44 14.70 -8.47 -7.43
CA ILE A 44 13.69 -9.48 -7.09
C ILE A 44 14.13 -10.91 -7.48
N THR A 45 14.69 -11.08 -8.66
CA THR A 45 15.15 -12.39 -9.14
C THR A 45 16.28 -12.94 -8.28
N GLU A 46 17.24 -12.12 -7.90
CA GLU A 46 18.34 -12.48 -7.01
C GLU A 46 17.81 -12.84 -5.61
N ALA A 47 16.87 -12.05 -5.08
CA ALA A 47 16.23 -12.30 -3.80
C ALA A 47 15.48 -13.64 -3.77
N LYS A 48 14.73 -13.97 -4.84
CA LYS A 48 14.07 -15.27 -4.98
C LYS A 48 15.07 -16.42 -4.97
N LYS A 49 16.16 -16.30 -5.74
CA LYS A 49 17.22 -17.31 -5.81
C LYS A 49 17.88 -17.50 -4.44
N TYR A 50 18.20 -16.40 -3.75
CA TYR A 50 18.78 -16.48 -2.41
C TYR A 50 17.84 -17.21 -1.44
N ALA A 51 16.56 -16.82 -1.40
CA ALA A 51 15.58 -17.44 -0.50
C ALA A 51 15.29 -18.91 -0.82
N SER A 52 15.42 -19.36 -2.07
CA SER A 52 15.28 -20.78 -2.43
C SER A 52 16.44 -21.66 -1.93
N GLN A 53 17.59 -21.06 -1.69
CA GLN A 53 18.80 -21.74 -1.21
C GLN A 53 19.03 -21.59 0.30
N ASN A 54 18.29 -20.68 0.94
CA ASN A 54 18.48 -20.35 2.35
C ASN A 54 17.12 -20.35 3.07
N ALA A 55 16.90 -21.34 3.91
CA ALA A 55 15.67 -21.41 4.70
C ALA A 55 15.57 -20.22 5.69
N GLY A 56 14.35 -19.73 5.89
CA GLY A 56 14.09 -18.71 6.89
C GLY A 56 14.26 -19.26 8.31
N ASN A 57 14.89 -18.46 9.18
CA ASN A 57 15.16 -18.81 10.57
C ASN A 57 14.63 -17.78 11.58
N ILE A 58 13.98 -16.71 11.13
CA ILE A 58 13.37 -15.68 11.99
C ILE A 58 11.88 -15.94 12.02
N GLY A 59 11.30 -16.16 13.19
CA GLY A 59 9.86 -16.35 13.36
C GLY A 59 9.09 -15.03 13.22
N LEU A 60 7.89 -15.08 12.62
CA LEU A 60 7.00 -13.89 12.54
C LEU A 60 6.59 -13.33 13.92
N LYS A 61 6.70 -14.13 14.99
CA LYS A 61 6.43 -13.71 16.37
C LYS A 61 7.60 -12.95 17.01
N ASP A 62 8.79 -13.05 16.44
CA ASP A 62 10.03 -12.52 17.00
C ASP A 62 10.40 -11.14 16.43
N ILE A 63 9.55 -10.61 15.55
CA ILE A 63 9.76 -9.34 14.86
C ILE A 63 8.72 -8.29 15.27
N GLU A 64 9.08 -7.02 15.03
CA GLU A 64 8.14 -5.92 14.95
C GLU A 64 7.97 -5.51 13.47
N TYR A 65 6.73 -5.37 13.01
CA TYR A 65 6.48 -4.97 11.62
C TYR A 65 6.86 -3.51 11.41
N LEU A 66 7.40 -3.21 10.24
CA LEU A 66 7.50 -1.86 9.71
C LEU A 66 6.41 -1.64 8.66
N PRO A 67 6.03 -0.39 8.34
CA PRO A 67 5.33 -0.11 7.09
C PRO A 67 6.08 -0.80 5.95
N LEU A 68 5.35 -1.42 5.02
CA LEU A 68 5.96 -2.26 4.00
C LEU A 68 7.08 -1.55 3.22
N ILE A 69 6.86 -0.28 2.89
CA ILE A 69 7.90 0.64 2.39
C ILE A 69 7.86 1.88 3.28
N PRO A 70 8.78 2.01 4.26
CA PRO A 70 8.76 3.12 5.21
C PRO A 70 8.98 4.49 4.55
N ASN A 71 9.68 4.54 3.42
CA ASN A 71 10.04 5.76 2.71
C ASN A 71 9.70 5.69 1.21
N PRO A 72 8.44 5.56 0.81
CA PRO A 72 8.04 5.27 -0.57
C PRO A 72 8.32 6.41 -1.56
N GLY A 73 8.59 7.61 -1.09
CA GLY A 73 8.76 8.82 -1.89
C GLY A 73 7.42 9.45 -2.28
N LYS A 74 6.47 8.67 -2.74
CA LYS A 74 5.08 9.09 -3.00
C LYS A 74 4.12 8.04 -2.47
N ILE A 75 3.10 8.53 -1.75
CA ILE A 75 1.89 7.76 -1.45
C ILE A 75 0.75 8.55 -2.07
N ILE A 76 0.23 8.04 -3.16
CA ILE A 76 -0.88 8.65 -3.91
C ILE A 76 -2.13 7.87 -3.54
N CYS A 77 -3.12 8.57 -3.03
CA CYS A 77 -4.39 7.99 -2.61
C CYS A 77 -5.52 8.47 -3.51
N VAL A 78 -6.53 7.63 -3.66
CA VAL A 78 -7.70 7.90 -4.50
C VAL A 78 -8.95 7.88 -3.64
N GLY A 79 -9.67 8.98 -3.61
CA GLY A 79 -10.97 9.05 -2.92
C GLY A 79 -12.13 8.73 -3.88
N LEU A 80 -13.26 8.27 -3.31
CA LEU A 80 -14.54 8.12 -4.02
C LEU A 80 -14.46 7.19 -5.23
N ASN A 81 -13.74 6.08 -5.11
CA ASN A 81 -13.46 5.19 -6.22
C ASN A 81 -14.35 3.92 -6.26
N TYR A 82 -15.40 3.87 -5.45
CA TYR A 82 -16.44 2.84 -5.51
C TYR A 82 -17.81 3.50 -5.62
N SER A 83 -18.66 3.02 -6.54
CA SER A 83 -19.95 3.66 -6.85
C SER A 83 -20.93 3.63 -5.67
N GLU A 84 -20.90 2.57 -4.87
CA GLU A 84 -21.76 2.45 -3.68
C GLU A 84 -21.34 3.46 -2.61
N HIS A 85 -20.05 3.59 -2.34
CA HIS A 85 -19.51 4.59 -1.42
C HIS A 85 -19.84 6.03 -1.87
N VAL A 86 -19.80 6.31 -3.18
CA VAL A 86 -20.19 7.62 -3.72
C VAL A 86 -21.65 7.92 -3.43
N LYS A 87 -22.55 6.93 -3.59
CA LYS A 87 -23.99 7.07 -3.28
C LYS A 87 -24.24 7.30 -1.79
N GLU A 88 -23.61 6.52 -0.91
CA GLU A 88 -23.70 6.66 0.55
C GLU A 88 -23.30 8.05 1.04
N THR A 89 -22.29 8.64 0.42
CA THR A 89 -21.81 9.99 0.75
C THR A 89 -22.61 11.12 0.08
N ASN A 90 -23.70 10.81 -0.65
CA ASN A 90 -24.52 11.76 -1.43
C ASN A 90 -23.68 12.61 -2.40
N ARG A 91 -22.68 12.02 -3.03
CA ARG A 91 -21.83 12.67 -4.04
C ARG A 91 -22.13 12.14 -5.42
N THR A 92 -21.68 12.85 -6.43
CA THR A 92 -21.69 12.42 -7.83
C THR A 92 -20.35 11.79 -8.20
N VAL A 93 -20.38 10.85 -9.15
CA VAL A 93 -19.14 10.33 -9.73
C VAL A 93 -18.48 11.45 -10.52
N GLU A 94 -17.25 11.76 -10.19
CA GLU A 94 -16.47 12.78 -10.89
C GLU A 94 -15.95 12.24 -12.24
N GLU A 95 -15.72 13.13 -13.19
CA GLU A 95 -15.15 12.77 -14.50
C GLU A 95 -13.69 12.30 -14.39
N ASN A 96 -12.96 12.80 -13.40
CA ASN A 96 -11.57 12.46 -13.15
C ASN A 96 -11.37 11.93 -11.73
N PRO A 97 -10.34 11.09 -11.49
CA PRO A 97 -10.06 10.57 -10.16
C PRO A 97 -9.79 11.68 -9.15
N VAL A 98 -10.39 11.57 -7.97
CA VAL A 98 -10.08 12.42 -6.81
C VAL A 98 -8.78 11.93 -6.20
N VAL A 99 -7.69 12.67 -6.39
CA VAL A 99 -6.35 12.29 -5.97
C VAL A 99 -5.87 13.19 -4.84
N PHE A 100 -5.28 12.59 -3.82
CA PHE A 100 -4.61 13.28 -2.72
C PHE A 100 -3.36 12.51 -2.27
N HIS A 101 -2.64 13.04 -1.30
CA HIS A 101 -1.34 12.51 -0.90
C HIS A 101 -1.31 12.20 0.59
N ARG A 102 -0.59 11.13 0.94
CA ARG A 102 -0.12 10.91 2.31
C ARG A 102 1.39 11.04 2.36
N PHE A 103 1.88 11.52 3.48
CA PHE A 103 3.30 11.57 3.77
C PHE A 103 3.77 10.30 4.48
N PRO A 104 5.04 9.89 4.32
CA PRO A 104 5.58 8.70 4.99
C PRO A 104 5.37 8.71 6.51
N GLU A 105 5.41 9.89 7.14
CA GLU A 105 5.25 10.09 8.58
C GLU A 105 3.85 9.72 9.08
N SER A 106 2.85 9.73 8.21
CA SER A 106 1.49 9.29 8.56
C SER A 106 1.35 7.77 8.64
N GLN A 107 2.34 7.00 8.19
CA GLN A 107 2.25 5.54 8.15
C GLN A 107 2.43 4.90 9.53
N THR A 108 1.77 3.76 9.71
CA THR A 108 2.03 2.78 10.76
C THR A 108 2.10 1.38 10.15
N ALA A 109 2.47 0.38 10.93
CA ALA A 109 2.66 -0.97 10.43
C ALA A 109 1.54 -1.93 10.87
N HIS A 110 1.53 -3.11 10.27
CA HIS A 110 0.69 -4.23 10.71
C HIS A 110 0.93 -4.56 12.19
N LYS A 111 -0.13 -4.86 12.93
CA LYS A 111 -0.15 -5.09 14.39
C LYS A 111 0.24 -3.89 15.25
N GLN A 112 0.51 -2.73 14.67
CA GLN A 112 0.67 -1.50 15.43
C GLN A 112 -0.66 -0.76 15.52
N ALA A 113 -0.86 -0.06 16.64
CA ALA A 113 -2.08 0.72 16.85
C ALA A 113 -2.15 1.90 15.88
N ILE A 114 -3.30 2.07 15.25
CA ILE A 114 -3.66 3.33 14.60
C ILE A 114 -3.97 4.34 15.69
N GLN A 115 -3.38 5.54 15.61
CA GLN A 115 -3.50 6.54 16.66
C GLN A 115 -4.60 7.55 16.35
N ARG A 116 -5.62 7.59 17.21
CA ARG A 116 -6.57 8.69 17.18
C ARG A 116 -5.92 9.93 17.80
N PRO A 117 -5.81 11.05 17.06
CA PRO A 117 -5.19 12.27 17.59
C PRO A 117 -6.04 12.91 18.69
N ILE A 118 -5.39 13.66 19.59
CA ILE A 118 -6.08 14.41 20.65
C ILE A 118 -7.03 15.46 20.05
N ALA A 119 -6.69 16.00 18.88
CA ALA A 119 -7.45 17.03 18.16
C ALA A 119 -8.80 16.54 17.62
N SER A 120 -9.14 15.24 17.73
CA SER A 120 -10.36 14.69 17.14
C SER A 120 -10.89 13.47 17.88
N HIS A 121 -12.21 13.29 17.77
CA HIS A 121 -12.91 12.08 18.22
C HIS A 121 -13.42 11.21 17.07
N SER A 122 -13.22 11.61 15.81
CA SER A 122 -13.73 10.91 14.63
C SER A 122 -12.63 10.26 13.82
N LEU A 123 -12.07 9.18 14.33
CA LEU A 123 -11.20 8.27 13.58
C LEU A 123 -12.05 7.21 12.91
N ASP A 124 -11.92 7.09 11.59
CA ASP A 124 -12.63 6.10 10.78
C ASP A 124 -11.64 5.25 9.96
N TYR A 125 -11.99 3.99 9.68
CA TYR A 125 -11.17 3.06 8.90
C TYR A 125 -11.51 3.16 7.40
N GLU A 126 -10.56 2.85 6.55
CA GLU A 126 -10.73 2.72 5.10
C GLU A 126 -9.81 1.60 4.60
N GLY A 127 -10.37 0.39 4.43
CA GLY A 127 -9.63 -0.72 3.84
C GLY A 127 -9.44 -0.51 2.34
N GLU A 128 -8.19 -0.66 1.87
CA GLU A 128 -7.82 -0.39 0.48
C GLU A 128 -6.76 -1.36 -0.03
N MET A 129 -6.68 -1.50 -1.35
CA MET A 129 -5.52 -2.12 -1.97
C MET A 129 -4.40 -1.08 -2.14
N ALA A 130 -3.19 -1.46 -1.75
CA ALA A 130 -1.97 -0.74 -2.12
C ALA A 130 -1.31 -1.39 -3.32
N VAL A 131 -0.99 -0.59 -4.32
CA VAL A 131 -0.24 -0.97 -5.53
C VAL A 131 1.17 -0.42 -5.40
N ILE A 132 2.19 -1.27 -5.51
CA ILE A 132 3.59 -0.89 -5.39
C ILE A 132 4.20 -0.81 -6.79
N MET A 133 4.77 0.35 -7.11
CA MET A 133 5.43 0.56 -8.40
C MET A 133 6.81 -0.11 -8.44
N GLY A 134 7.02 -0.96 -9.43
CA GLY A 134 8.30 -1.64 -9.69
C GLY A 134 9.18 -0.83 -10.63
N GLU A 135 8.56 -0.10 -11.56
CA GLU A 135 9.26 0.72 -12.52
C GLU A 135 8.66 2.12 -12.58
N GLY A 136 9.51 3.12 -12.64
CA GLY A 136 9.09 4.50 -12.80
C GLY A 136 8.64 4.81 -14.22
N GLY A 137 8.03 5.98 -14.41
CA GLY A 137 7.61 6.47 -15.72
C GLY A 137 6.81 7.74 -15.64
N LYS A 138 6.74 8.46 -16.75
CA LYS A 138 5.87 9.61 -16.98
C LYS A 138 5.10 9.40 -18.27
N HIS A 139 3.85 9.89 -18.33
CA HIS A 139 2.97 9.70 -19.49
C HIS A 139 2.75 8.20 -19.84
N ILE A 140 2.63 7.36 -18.80
CA ILE A 140 2.37 5.93 -18.95
C ILE A 140 0.98 5.75 -19.56
N LYS A 141 0.88 4.97 -20.63
CA LYS A 141 -0.40 4.65 -21.24
C LYS A 141 -1.15 3.59 -20.40
N PRO A 142 -2.49 3.59 -20.35
CA PRO A 142 -3.24 2.60 -19.57
C PRO A 142 -2.88 1.15 -19.92
N GLU A 143 -2.71 0.83 -21.19
CA GLU A 143 -2.34 -0.50 -21.68
C GLU A 143 -0.96 -0.98 -21.24
N GLU A 144 -0.07 -0.06 -20.84
CA GLU A 144 1.27 -0.36 -20.34
C GLU A 144 1.35 -0.35 -18.80
N ALA A 145 0.35 0.21 -18.13
CA ALA A 145 0.41 0.55 -16.71
C ALA A 145 0.68 -0.67 -15.79
N LEU A 146 0.10 -1.82 -16.09
CA LEU A 146 0.29 -3.04 -15.27
C LEU A 146 1.75 -3.54 -15.29
N LYS A 147 2.52 -3.25 -16.34
CA LYS A 147 3.94 -3.62 -16.43
C LYS A 147 4.82 -2.85 -15.44
N HIS A 148 4.33 -1.71 -14.95
CA HIS A 148 5.03 -0.88 -13.97
C HIS A 148 4.80 -1.33 -12.53
N ILE A 149 3.92 -2.33 -12.28
CA ILE A 149 3.58 -2.81 -10.95
C ILE A 149 4.48 -3.98 -10.57
N ILE A 150 5.10 -3.90 -9.38
CA ILE A 150 5.88 -5.02 -8.83
C ILE A 150 5.05 -5.91 -7.91
N GLY A 151 4.05 -5.35 -7.23
CA GLY A 151 3.24 -6.11 -6.31
C GLY A 151 2.11 -5.33 -5.66
N TYR A 152 1.39 -6.01 -4.79
CA TYR A 152 0.21 -5.53 -4.09
C TYR A 152 0.31 -5.80 -2.60
N SER A 153 -0.37 -4.97 -1.82
CA SER A 153 -0.51 -5.13 -0.37
C SER A 153 -1.86 -4.59 0.10
N CYS A 154 -2.12 -4.68 1.40
CA CYS A 154 -3.24 -4.00 2.02
C CYS A 154 -2.81 -2.64 2.59
N TYR A 155 -3.75 -1.72 2.61
CA TYR A 155 -3.62 -0.42 3.28
C TYR A 155 -4.90 -0.13 4.06
N ASN A 156 -4.77 0.37 5.28
CA ASN A 156 -5.89 0.98 5.98
C ASN A 156 -5.64 2.49 6.02
N GLU A 157 -6.37 3.23 5.20
CA GLU A 157 -6.24 4.67 5.03
C GLU A 157 -7.09 5.43 6.05
N SER A 158 -6.85 5.14 7.35
CA SER A 158 -7.68 5.74 8.40
C SER A 158 -7.71 7.26 8.34
N THR A 159 -8.89 7.81 8.59
CA THR A 159 -9.24 9.19 8.30
C THR A 159 -9.80 9.88 9.53
N ILE A 160 -9.41 11.12 9.75
CA ILE A 160 -10.03 12.01 10.73
C ILE A 160 -11.09 12.82 10.01
N ARG A 161 -12.36 12.38 10.12
CA ARG A 161 -13.47 12.83 9.26
C ARG A 161 -13.75 14.33 9.28
N GLU A 162 -13.79 14.96 10.46
CA GLU A 162 -14.01 16.40 10.53
C GLU A 162 -12.86 17.18 9.87
N TRP A 163 -11.61 16.76 10.08
CA TRP A 163 -10.45 17.41 9.48
C TRP A 163 -10.38 17.20 7.96
N GLN A 164 -10.81 16.04 7.46
CA GLN A 164 -10.97 15.80 6.03
C GLN A 164 -11.97 16.77 5.38
N ARG A 165 -12.97 17.21 6.15
CA ARG A 165 -14.08 18.04 5.66
C ARG A 165 -13.92 19.54 5.95
N HIS A 166 -12.85 19.96 6.63
CA HIS A 166 -12.58 21.37 6.91
C HIS A 166 -12.51 22.22 5.64
N THR A 167 -11.98 21.64 4.57
CA THR A 167 -11.87 22.27 3.26
C THR A 167 -12.17 21.26 2.15
N ARG A 168 -12.02 21.67 0.91
CA ARG A 168 -12.09 20.74 -0.24
C ARG A 168 -10.88 19.81 -0.35
N GLN A 169 -9.79 20.07 0.38
CA GLN A 169 -8.55 19.31 0.36
C GLN A 169 -8.55 18.29 1.49
N PHE A 170 -8.45 17.00 1.16
CA PHE A 170 -8.53 15.90 2.14
C PHE A 170 -7.29 15.76 3.02
N GLY A 171 -6.16 16.32 2.57
CA GLY A 171 -4.84 16.06 3.14
C GLY A 171 -4.73 16.22 4.66
N MET A 172 -5.40 17.21 5.26
CA MET A 172 -5.34 17.44 6.71
C MET A 172 -5.99 16.31 7.52
N GLY A 173 -7.06 15.68 7.01
CA GLY A 173 -7.70 14.54 7.66
C GLY A 173 -6.98 13.20 7.42
N LYS A 174 -6.01 13.17 6.53
CA LYS A 174 -5.32 11.97 6.04
C LYS A 174 -3.87 11.84 6.52
N ASN A 175 -3.28 12.89 7.12
CA ASN A 175 -1.86 12.94 7.44
C ASN A 175 -1.54 13.08 8.93
N PHE A 176 -2.46 12.77 9.83
CA PHE A 176 -2.10 12.58 11.23
C PHE A 176 -1.13 11.39 11.34
N GLU A 177 -0.15 11.52 12.24
CA GLU A 177 0.82 10.46 12.48
C GLU A 177 0.15 9.12 12.81
N LYS A 178 0.70 8.03 12.30
CA LYS A 178 0.26 6.66 12.56
C LYS A 178 -1.22 6.39 12.26
N THR A 179 -1.76 7.02 11.21
CA THR A 179 -3.14 6.77 10.74
C THR A 179 -3.20 5.94 9.45
N GLY A 180 -2.11 5.76 8.72
CA GLY A 180 -2.04 4.95 7.51
C GLY A 180 -1.36 3.61 7.74
N SER A 181 -2.09 2.52 7.96
CA SER A 181 -1.49 1.20 8.20
C SER A 181 -1.18 0.49 6.89
N PHE A 182 0.11 0.21 6.64
CA PHE A 182 0.61 -0.35 5.38
C PHE A 182 1.31 -1.71 5.58
N GLY A 183 0.75 -2.74 5.00
CA GLY A 183 1.30 -4.09 5.07
C GLY A 183 0.21 -5.17 5.20
N PRO A 184 0.54 -6.37 5.70
CA PRO A 184 1.79 -6.79 6.35
C PRO A 184 2.94 -7.13 5.40
N HIS A 185 2.65 -7.47 4.12
CA HIS A 185 3.63 -7.93 3.15
C HIS A 185 3.20 -7.55 1.73
N MET A 186 4.14 -7.53 0.81
CA MET A 186 3.90 -7.42 -0.62
C MET A 186 3.80 -8.81 -1.25
N VAL A 187 2.73 -9.05 -2.00
CA VAL A 187 2.62 -10.16 -2.94
C VAL A 187 3.03 -9.66 -4.32
N LEU A 188 3.87 -10.42 -5.03
CA LEU A 188 4.30 -10.03 -6.37
C LEU A 188 3.12 -10.00 -7.36
N ALA A 189 3.13 -9.03 -8.27
CA ALA A 189 2.09 -8.90 -9.28
C ALA A 189 2.00 -10.15 -10.18
N GLU A 190 3.12 -10.79 -10.48
CA GLU A 190 3.17 -12.02 -11.27
C GLU A 190 2.50 -13.23 -10.59
N ASP A 191 2.35 -13.21 -9.26
CA ASP A 191 1.65 -14.26 -8.51
C ASP A 191 0.11 -14.06 -8.51
N ILE A 192 -0.39 -12.93 -9.04
CA ILE A 192 -1.81 -12.57 -9.10
C ILE A 192 -2.24 -12.50 -10.56
N LYS A 193 -2.99 -13.51 -11.02
CA LYS A 193 -3.42 -13.60 -12.42
C LYS A 193 -4.27 -12.42 -12.88
N ASP A 194 -5.21 -12.03 -12.03
CA ASP A 194 -6.14 -10.92 -12.30
C ASP A 194 -6.56 -10.28 -10.97
N TYR A 195 -6.07 -9.07 -10.70
CA TYR A 195 -6.41 -8.35 -9.48
C TYR A 195 -7.91 -8.03 -9.37
N LYS A 196 -8.64 -7.92 -10.50
CA LYS A 196 -10.08 -7.63 -10.53
C LYS A 196 -10.92 -8.72 -9.87
N GLN A 197 -10.38 -9.95 -9.76
CA GLN A 197 -11.06 -11.06 -9.08
C GLN A 197 -10.86 -11.04 -7.56
N LEU A 198 -9.95 -10.23 -7.05
CA LEU A 198 -9.72 -10.12 -5.61
C LEU A 198 -10.88 -9.40 -4.94
N THR A 199 -11.15 -9.79 -3.69
CA THR A 199 -12.11 -9.13 -2.81
C THR A 199 -11.35 -8.37 -1.74
N LEU A 200 -11.71 -7.12 -1.55
CA LEU A 200 -11.29 -6.29 -0.44
C LEU A 200 -12.33 -6.40 0.68
N GLU A 201 -11.87 -6.76 1.88
CA GLU A 201 -12.72 -6.89 3.05
C GLU A 201 -12.08 -6.18 4.25
N THR A 202 -12.88 -5.42 4.98
CA THR A 202 -12.48 -4.80 6.26
C THR A 202 -13.36 -5.35 7.38
N ARG A 203 -12.74 -5.78 8.48
CA ARG A 203 -13.44 -6.25 9.66
C ARG A 203 -13.15 -5.36 10.87
N LEU A 204 -14.19 -5.07 11.63
CA LEU A 204 -14.09 -4.40 12.92
C LEU A 204 -14.65 -5.34 14.01
N ASN A 205 -13.82 -5.70 14.98
CA ASN A 205 -14.18 -6.66 16.03
C ASN A 205 -14.75 -7.98 15.48
N GLY A 206 -14.20 -8.46 14.35
CA GLY A 206 -14.64 -9.69 13.68
C GLY A 206 -15.80 -9.52 12.72
N ASN A 207 -16.57 -8.42 12.78
CA ASN A 207 -17.69 -8.15 11.89
C ASN A 207 -17.19 -7.55 10.56
N VAL A 208 -17.74 -8.03 9.46
CA VAL A 208 -17.48 -7.47 8.13
C VAL A 208 -18.15 -6.10 8.02
N MET A 209 -17.36 -5.07 7.80
CA MET A 209 -17.81 -3.69 7.64
C MET A 209 -17.71 -3.19 6.21
N GLN A 210 -16.72 -3.66 5.47
CA GLN A 210 -16.54 -3.35 4.05
C GLN A 210 -16.26 -4.64 3.30
N ASN A 211 -16.87 -4.80 2.13
CA ASN A 211 -16.66 -5.95 1.26
C ASN A 211 -16.99 -5.57 -0.18
N ALA A 212 -15.99 -5.58 -1.06
CA ALA A 212 -16.19 -5.29 -2.48
C ALA A 212 -15.14 -6.00 -3.34
N LYS A 213 -15.52 -6.32 -4.58
CA LYS A 213 -14.53 -6.78 -5.58
C LYS A 213 -13.76 -5.61 -6.14
N LEU A 214 -12.48 -5.81 -6.45
CA LEU A 214 -11.66 -4.78 -7.11
C LEU A 214 -12.10 -4.49 -8.56
N SER A 215 -12.92 -5.34 -9.15
CA SER A 215 -13.62 -5.05 -10.42
C SER A 215 -14.67 -3.94 -10.31
N GLN A 216 -15.05 -3.53 -9.10
CA GLN A 216 -16.02 -2.45 -8.84
C GLN A 216 -15.38 -1.06 -8.69
N LEU A 217 -14.05 -0.96 -8.83
CA LEU A 217 -13.37 0.34 -8.91
C LEU A 217 -13.93 1.15 -10.09
N ILE A 218 -14.30 2.41 -9.83
CA ILE A 218 -14.78 3.36 -10.87
C ILE A 218 -13.64 3.66 -11.84
N PHE A 219 -12.48 4.05 -11.29
CA PHE A 219 -11.24 4.19 -12.05
C PHE A 219 -10.35 3.01 -11.70
N ASP A 220 -10.11 2.14 -12.67
CA ASP A 220 -9.27 0.95 -12.44
C ASP A 220 -7.77 1.32 -12.35
N ILE A 221 -6.96 0.39 -11.87
CA ILE A 221 -5.53 0.63 -11.59
C ILE A 221 -4.78 1.18 -12.82
N PRO A 222 -4.95 0.66 -14.05
CA PRO A 222 -4.33 1.22 -15.23
C PRO A 222 -4.67 2.69 -15.49
N ILE A 223 -5.93 3.06 -15.33
CA ILE A 223 -6.39 4.46 -15.50
C ILE A 223 -5.75 5.35 -14.44
N LEU A 224 -5.72 4.92 -13.18
CA LEU A 224 -5.13 5.68 -12.07
C LEU A 224 -3.63 5.93 -12.28
N ILE A 225 -2.87 4.89 -12.63
CA ILE A 225 -1.43 5.00 -12.91
C ILE A 225 -1.19 5.97 -14.07
N SER A 226 -1.96 5.82 -15.16
CA SER A 226 -1.87 6.69 -16.33
C SER A 226 -2.18 8.14 -15.96
N TYR A 227 -3.31 8.37 -15.26
CA TYR A 227 -3.74 9.71 -14.87
C TYR A 227 -2.68 10.43 -14.03
N VAL A 228 -2.20 9.80 -12.97
CA VAL A 228 -1.15 10.37 -12.09
C VAL A 228 0.13 10.62 -12.88
N SER A 229 0.51 9.71 -13.80
CA SER A 229 1.75 9.82 -14.57
C SER A 229 1.77 11.00 -15.55
N LYS A 230 0.62 11.57 -15.90
CA LYS A 230 0.54 12.82 -16.70
C LYS A 230 1.04 14.02 -15.92
N ALA A 231 0.71 14.09 -14.63
CA ALA A 231 1.10 15.19 -13.76
C ALA A 231 2.51 15.00 -13.18
N MET A 232 2.80 13.81 -12.63
CA MET A 232 4.05 13.53 -11.93
C MET A 232 4.60 12.14 -12.28
N ALA A 233 5.92 12.03 -12.45
CA ALA A 233 6.55 10.74 -12.74
C ALA A 233 6.42 9.78 -11.56
N TRP A 234 6.04 8.53 -11.83
CA TRP A 234 6.21 7.43 -10.91
C TRP A 234 7.69 7.09 -10.72
N ARG A 235 8.02 6.51 -9.60
CA ARG A 235 9.34 5.93 -9.29
C ARG A 235 9.14 4.56 -8.65
N ALA A 236 10.13 3.70 -8.77
CA ALA A 236 10.15 2.41 -8.11
C ALA A 236 9.96 2.59 -6.59
N GLY A 237 9.19 1.72 -5.96
CA GLY A 237 8.81 1.83 -4.55
C GLY A 237 7.75 2.89 -4.23
N GLY A 238 7.24 3.64 -5.23
CA GLY A 238 6.07 4.51 -5.05
C GLY A 238 4.80 3.68 -4.80
N VAL A 239 3.85 4.24 -4.08
CA VAL A 239 2.62 3.54 -3.65
C VAL A 239 1.40 4.28 -4.17
N LEU A 240 0.47 3.52 -4.78
CA LEU A 240 -0.88 3.97 -5.11
C LEU A 240 -1.87 3.23 -4.20
N VAL A 241 -2.73 3.96 -3.52
CA VAL A 241 -3.79 3.46 -2.64
C VAL A 241 -5.13 3.71 -3.34
N THR A 242 -5.91 2.64 -3.60
CA THR A 242 -6.88 2.60 -4.70
C THR A 242 -8.27 3.13 -4.38
N GLY A 243 -8.53 3.48 -3.14
CA GLY A 243 -9.86 3.86 -2.67
C GLY A 243 -10.55 2.73 -1.89
N THR A 244 -11.47 3.12 -1.03
CA THR A 244 -12.24 2.24 -0.13
C THR A 244 -13.68 2.08 -0.62
N PRO A 245 -14.27 0.86 -0.45
CA PRO A 245 -15.68 0.62 -0.74
C PRO A 245 -16.62 1.20 0.31
#